data_445528b24e9f8b0d0965a985c176894d
#
_entry.id   445528b24e9f8b0d0965a985c176894d
#
_cell.length_a   1.000
_cell.length_b   1.000
_cell.length_c   1.000
_cell.angle_alpha   90.00
_cell.angle_beta   90.00
_cell.angle_gamma   90.00
#
_symmetry.space_group_name_H-M   'P 1'
#
loop_
_entity.id
_entity.type
_entity.pdbx_description
1 polymer ?
#
loop_
_entity_poly.entity_id
_entity_poly.type
_entity_poly.pdbx_seq_one_letter_code
_entity_poly.pdbx_strand_id
1 'polypeptide(L)'
;FSFNTLNLRLGKATGDTLNSAIRAKIEELKSEDRIGTMQFFKCTLVMVEEVGGKDIPFSAITVEWLQKCEKLWSKTRSVSTIGMHMRNIRTLMNEAKRAGVIKESQYPFGKGLFEIKTSIGRKKGLTKKQLKAIFDYKSENETTNRYKDLWIFIYLCNGINPTDMLKLKFSDIVDGEICFVRQKTERTTKNRKEIRATISVQMQAVIDKWGNKPLSDNYIFPYMKGNETAIEAKAITRDVVKRINKRMKLIGEELGIGNITTYTARHSYATV
;
A
#
# COMPACT_ATOMS: atom_id res chain seq x y z
N PHE A 1 -21.45 -7.02 -16.29
CA PHE A 1 -22.68 -6.41 -15.73
C PHE A 1 -22.69 -6.72 -14.23
N SER A 2 -22.43 -5.73 -13.36
CA SER A 2 -22.62 -5.94 -11.93
C SER A 2 -24.04 -5.51 -11.54
N PHE A 3 -24.60 -6.17 -10.51
CA PHE A 3 -25.90 -5.83 -9.95
C PHE A 3 -25.99 -4.35 -9.52
N ASN A 4 -24.85 -3.77 -9.10
CA ASN A 4 -24.73 -2.35 -8.77
C ASN A 4 -24.88 -1.44 -9.98
N THR A 5 -24.38 -1.84 -11.16
CA THR A 5 -24.55 -1.05 -12.40
C THR A 5 -26.00 -1.08 -12.88
N LEU A 6 -26.70 -2.18 -12.65
CA LEU A 6 -28.12 -2.30 -12.97
C LEU A 6 -28.99 -1.46 -12.02
N ASN A 7 -28.69 -1.50 -10.72
CA ASN A 7 -29.39 -0.70 -9.72
C ASN A 7 -29.16 0.82 -9.91
N LEU A 8 -27.94 1.23 -10.27
CA LEU A 8 -27.63 2.61 -10.65
C LEU A 8 -28.44 3.06 -11.88
N ARG A 9 -28.62 2.19 -12.89
CA ARG A 9 -29.42 2.48 -14.10
C ARG A 9 -30.93 2.52 -13.83
N LEU A 10 -31.41 1.78 -12.83
CA LEU A 10 -32.83 1.71 -12.49
C LEU A 10 -33.28 2.76 -11.47
N GLY A 11 -32.38 3.68 -11.05
CA GLY A 11 -32.70 4.68 -10.01
C GLY A 11 -33.01 4.07 -8.64
N LYS A 12 -32.75 2.76 -8.48
CA LYS A 12 -32.97 1.99 -7.23
C LYS A 12 -31.71 1.84 -6.39
N ALA A 13 -30.56 2.29 -6.89
CA ALA A 13 -29.37 2.34 -6.06
C ALA A 13 -29.51 3.50 -5.08
N THR A 14 -29.38 3.21 -3.86
CA THR A 14 -29.08 4.11 -2.75
C THR A 14 -27.89 5.00 -3.08
N GLY A 15 -27.98 5.95 -4.06
CA GLY A 15 -26.75 6.57 -4.41
C GLY A 15 -26.67 7.64 -5.44
N ASP A 16 -27.58 8.58 -5.44
CA ASP A 16 -27.36 9.86 -6.15
C ASP A 16 -26.33 10.74 -5.43
N THR A 17 -25.65 10.19 -4.39
CA THR A 17 -24.68 10.91 -3.58
C THR A 17 -23.28 10.28 -3.63
N LEU A 18 -22.27 11.14 -3.54
CA LEU A 18 -20.87 10.72 -3.45
C LEU A 18 -20.63 9.77 -2.27
N ASN A 19 -21.25 10.07 -1.12
CA ASN A 19 -21.07 9.27 0.11
C ASN A 19 -21.59 7.85 -0.06
N SER A 20 -22.75 7.67 -0.67
CA SER A 20 -23.32 6.35 -0.90
C SER A 20 -22.49 5.55 -1.94
N ALA A 21 -21.98 6.23 -2.97
CA ALA A 21 -21.08 5.62 -3.94
C ALA A 21 -19.74 5.18 -3.28
N ILE A 22 -19.20 5.99 -2.36
CA ILE A 22 -18.01 5.59 -1.58
C ILE A 22 -18.31 4.35 -0.72
N ARG A 23 -19.47 4.31 -0.03
CA ARG A 23 -19.85 3.15 0.79
C ARG A 23 -20.03 1.89 -0.06
N ALA A 24 -20.70 1.99 -1.20
CA ALA A 24 -20.84 0.88 -2.15
C ALA A 24 -19.46 0.38 -2.64
N LYS A 25 -18.54 1.30 -2.96
CA LYS A 25 -17.18 0.95 -3.37
C LYS A 25 -16.37 0.28 -2.26
N ILE A 26 -16.58 0.66 -1.00
CA ILE A 26 -15.98 0.00 0.16
C ILE A 26 -16.41 -1.47 0.24
N GLU A 27 -17.71 -1.76 0.08
CA GLU A 27 -18.21 -3.14 0.14
C GLU A 27 -17.76 -3.97 -1.07
N GLU A 28 -17.73 -3.40 -2.27
CA GLU A 28 -17.16 -4.02 -3.47
C GLU A 28 -15.69 -4.41 -3.24
N LEU A 29 -14.86 -3.46 -2.78
CA LEU A 29 -13.44 -3.69 -2.53
C LEU A 29 -13.19 -4.70 -1.42
N LYS A 30 -14.09 -4.77 -0.43
CA LYS A 30 -14.05 -5.76 0.64
C LYS A 30 -14.34 -7.17 0.10
N SER A 31 -15.35 -7.32 -0.74
CA SER A 31 -15.68 -8.61 -1.37
C SER A 31 -14.58 -9.12 -2.32
N GLU A 32 -13.77 -8.20 -2.86
CA GLU A 32 -12.62 -8.51 -3.72
C GLU A 32 -11.30 -8.71 -2.96
N ASP A 33 -11.30 -8.71 -1.62
CA ASP A 33 -10.10 -8.76 -0.77
C ASP A 33 -9.09 -7.63 -1.03
N ARG A 34 -9.54 -6.50 -1.58
CA ARG A 34 -8.71 -5.31 -1.85
C ARG A 34 -8.62 -4.40 -0.64
N ILE A 35 -8.24 -4.98 0.50
CA ILE A 35 -8.32 -4.35 1.82
C ILE A 35 -7.55 -3.02 1.91
N GLY A 36 -6.39 -2.92 1.26
CA GLY A 36 -5.61 -1.66 1.26
C GLY A 36 -6.35 -0.51 0.57
N THR A 37 -6.98 -0.77 -0.57
CA THR A 37 -7.78 0.22 -1.31
C THR A 37 -9.07 0.54 -0.55
N MET A 38 -9.74 -0.48 -0.02
CA MET A 38 -10.94 -0.33 0.81
C MET A 38 -10.69 0.60 2.00
N GLN A 39 -9.61 0.38 2.77
CA GLN A 39 -9.24 1.24 3.90
C GLN A 39 -9.01 2.69 3.46
N PHE A 40 -8.43 2.88 2.27
CA PHE A 40 -8.20 4.21 1.75
C PHE A 40 -9.51 4.91 1.35
N PHE A 41 -10.49 4.18 0.77
CA PHE A 41 -11.83 4.72 0.51
C PHE A 41 -12.57 5.06 1.82
N LYS A 42 -12.41 4.28 2.90
CA LYS A 42 -12.93 4.63 4.24
C LYS A 42 -12.37 5.97 4.72
N CYS A 43 -11.06 6.20 4.58
CA CYS A 43 -10.46 7.49 4.90
C CYS A 43 -11.02 8.61 4.01
N THR A 44 -11.23 8.34 2.71
CA THR A 44 -11.83 9.34 1.80
C THR A 44 -13.25 9.70 2.22
N LEU A 45 -14.05 8.74 2.67
CA LEU A 45 -15.41 9.00 3.17
C LEU A 45 -15.40 10.00 4.33
N VAL A 46 -14.56 9.75 5.33
CA VAL A 46 -14.41 10.67 6.48
C VAL A 46 -14.02 12.07 6.02
N MET A 47 -13.03 12.18 5.14
CA MET A 47 -12.55 13.45 4.61
C MET A 47 -13.61 14.22 3.82
N VAL A 48 -14.45 13.51 3.07
CA VAL A 48 -15.56 14.08 2.30
C VAL A 48 -16.67 14.56 3.24
N GLU A 49 -17.01 13.76 4.26
CA GLU A 49 -18.03 14.09 5.25
C GLU A 49 -17.68 15.35 6.07
N GLU A 50 -16.39 15.59 6.34
CA GLU A 50 -15.90 16.80 7.03
C GLU A 50 -16.19 18.09 6.21
N VAL A 51 -16.32 18.02 4.90
CA VAL A 51 -16.49 19.20 4.02
C VAL A 51 -17.94 19.44 3.62
N GLY A 52 -18.68 18.39 3.32
CA GLY A 52 -19.98 18.49 2.68
C GLY A 52 -21.10 17.72 3.38
N GLY A 53 -20.79 17.03 4.50
CA GLY A 53 -21.79 16.22 5.23
C GLY A 53 -21.98 14.82 4.65
N LYS A 54 -23.09 14.18 5.01
CA LYS A 54 -23.30 12.74 4.80
C LYS A 54 -23.99 12.38 3.48
N ASP A 55 -24.55 13.36 2.77
CA ASP A 55 -25.36 13.14 1.57
C ASP A 55 -25.08 14.20 0.49
N ILE A 56 -23.85 14.19 -0.04
CA ILE A 56 -23.40 15.13 -1.06
C ILE A 56 -23.84 14.62 -2.42
N PRO A 57 -24.78 15.28 -3.12
CA PRO A 57 -25.19 14.86 -4.47
C PRO A 57 -24.03 15.02 -5.44
N PHE A 58 -23.95 14.16 -6.46
CA PHE A 58 -22.90 14.26 -7.49
C PHE A 58 -22.90 15.62 -8.19
N SER A 59 -24.06 16.25 -8.36
CA SER A 59 -24.21 17.59 -8.95
C SER A 59 -23.54 18.70 -8.11
N ALA A 60 -23.33 18.50 -6.83
CA ALA A 60 -22.64 19.45 -5.95
C ALA A 60 -21.10 19.31 -6.01
N ILE A 61 -20.58 18.30 -6.70
CA ILE A 61 -19.13 18.10 -6.86
C ILE A 61 -18.63 18.97 -8.02
N THR A 62 -18.50 20.24 -7.76
CA THR A 62 -18.01 21.25 -8.73
C THR A 62 -16.50 21.49 -8.56
N VAL A 63 -15.91 22.26 -9.46
CA VAL A 63 -14.51 22.72 -9.36
C VAL A 63 -14.29 23.47 -8.05
N GLU A 64 -15.22 24.36 -7.70
CA GLU A 64 -15.17 25.18 -6.47
C GLU A 64 -15.24 24.31 -5.22
N TRP A 65 -16.10 23.26 -5.24
CA TRP A 65 -16.19 22.32 -4.13
C TRP A 65 -14.87 21.54 -3.95
N LEU A 66 -14.25 21.07 -5.03
CA LEU A 66 -12.96 20.39 -4.99
C LEU A 66 -11.84 21.30 -4.49
N GLN A 67 -11.83 22.57 -4.91
CA GLN A 67 -10.89 23.59 -4.41
C GLN A 67 -11.09 23.86 -2.92
N LYS A 68 -12.34 23.93 -2.44
CA LYS A 68 -12.68 24.05 -1.03
C LYS A 68 -12.13 22.85 -0.22
N CYS A 69 -12.31 21.63 -0.73
CA CYS A 69 -11.75 20.42 -0.13
C CYS A 69 -10.21 20.51 -0.05
N GLU A 70 -9.55 20.86 -1.16
CA GLU A 70 -8.08 21.00 -1.22
C GLU A 70 -7.59 22.02 -0.19
N LYS A 71 -8.21 23.19 -0.12
CA LYS A 71 -7.86 24.26 0.83
C LYS A 71 -8.04 23.83 2.28
N LEU A 72 -9.14 23.12 2.60
CA LEU A 72 -9.39 22.65 3.95
C LEU A 72 -8.38 21.56 4.35
N TRP A 73 -8.18 20.57 3.48
CA TRP A 73 -7.31 19.42 3.76
C TRP A 73 -5.82 19.79 3.80
N SER A 74 -5.42 20.84 3.07
CA SER A 74 -4.02 21.32 3.08
C SER A 74 -3.53 21.83 4.43
N LYS A 75 -4.45 22.15 5.36
CA LYS A 75 -4.10 22.54 6.73
C LYS A 75 -3.47 21.40 7.53
N THR A 76 -3.79 20.14 7.20
CA THR A 76 -3.38 18.96 8.01
C THR A 76 -2.82 17.80 7.18
N ARG A 77 -2.88 17.86 5.87
CA ARG A 77 -2.48 16.76 4.97
C ARG A 77 -1.49 17.24 3.90
N SER A 78 -0.62 16.32 3.50
CA SER A 78 0.33 16.57 2.40
C SER A 78 -0.38 16.60 1.04
N VAL A 79 0.21 17.29 0.06
CA VAL A 79 -0.26 17.32 -1.34
C VAL A 79 -0.45 15.91 -1.90
N SER A 80 0.46 14.97 -1.61
CA SER A 80 0.32 13.57 -2.03
C SER A 80 -0.92 12.91 -1.46
N THR A 81 -1.20 13.11 -0.16
CA THR A 81 -2.37 12.52 0.51
C THR A 81 -3.66 13.09 -0.07
N ILE A 82 -3.73 14.41 -0.23
CA ILE A 82 -4.86 15.10 -0.86
C ILE A 82 -5.09 14.56 -2.28
N GLY A 83 -4.02 14.49 -3.09
CA GLY A 83 -4.09 13.97 -4.45
C GLY A 83 -4.59 12.52 -4.52
N MET A 84 -4.31 11.69 -3.51
CA MET A 84 -4.88 10.34 -3.44
C MET A 84 -6.39 10.36 -3.19
N HIS A 85 -6.89 11.18 -2.25
CA HIS A 85 -8.32 11.32 -2.00
C HIS A 85 -9.05 11.89 -3.22
N MET A 86 -8.47 12.89 -3.89
CA MET A 86 -9.02 13.44 -5.13
C MET A 86 -9.09 12.40 -6.26
N ARG A 87 -8.13 11.47 -6.36
CA ARG A 87 -8.20 10.36 -7.33
C ARG A 87 -9.32 9.38 -7.01
N ASN A 88 -9.61 9.12 -5.73
CA ASN A 88 -10.76 8.29 -5.34
C ASN A 88 -12.08 8.96 -5.75
N ILE A 89 -12.23 10.27 -5.48
CA ILE A 89 -13.41 11.04 -5.91
C ILE A 89 -13.51 11.00 -7.44
N ARG A 90 -12.41 11.25 -8.15
CA ARG A 90 -12.39 11.19 -9.63
C ARG A 90 -12.80 9.83 -10.17
N THR A 91 -12.41 8.74 -9.51
CA THR A 91 -12.82 7.39 -9.91
C THR A 91 -14.35 7.25 -9.86
N LEU A 92 -14.98 7.69 -8.78
CA LEU A 92 -16.42 7.63 -8.63
C LEU A 92 -17.16 8.59 -9.57
N MET A 93 -16.62 9.79 -9.82
CA MET A 93 -17.16 10.71 -10.83
C MET A 93 -17.12 10.10 -12.25
N ASN A 94 -16.02 9.37 -12.57
CA ASN A 94 -15.91 8.63 -13.83
C ASN A 94 -16.95 7.50 -13.92
N GLU A 95 -17.18 6.78 -12.82
CA GLU A 95 -18.19 5.72 -12.74
C GLU A 95 -19.60 6.31 -12.90
N ALA A 96 -19.91 7.41 -12.20
CA ALA A 96 -21.17 8.14 -12.30
C ALA A 96 -21.43 8.68 -13.72
N LYS A 97 -20.40 9.22 -14.37
CA LYS A 97 -20.46 9.68 -15.75
C LYS A 97 -20.78 8.53 -16.73
N ARG A 98 -20.07 7.40 -16.62
CA ARG A 98 -20.32 6.21 -17.44
C ARG A 98 -21.71 5.61 -17.23
N ALA A 99 -22.25 5.73 -16.02
CA ALA A 99 -23.58 5.26 -15.67
C ALA A 99 -24.70 6.25 -16.08
N GLY A 100 -24.36 7.45 -16.57
CA GLY A 100 -25.32 8.48 -16.94
C GLY A 100 -25.96 9.23 -15.77
N VAL A 101 -25.39 9.06 -14.55
CA VAL A 101 -25.86 9.80 -13.34
C VAL A 101 -25.52 11.29 -13.44
N ILE A 102 -24.38 11.60 -14.07
CA ILE A 102 -23.97 12.98 -14.38
C ILE A 102 -23.70 13.13 -15.88
N LYS A 103 -23.95 14.35 -16.39
CA LYS A 103 -23.61 14.74 -17.77
C LYS A 103 -22.12 15.08 -17.89
N GLU A 104 -21.58 15.04 -19.11
CA GLU A 104 -20.20 15.46 -19.40
C GLU A 104 -19.90 16.87 -18.89
N SER A 105 -20.86 17.82 -19.09
CA SER A 105 -20.74 19.21 -18.63
C SER A 105 -20.68 19.38 -17.12
N GLN A 106 -21.05 18.37 -16.34
CA GLN A 106 -21.01 18.37 -14.87
C GLN A 106 -19.71 17.73 -14.33
N TYR A 107 -18.84 17.22 -15.22
CA TYR A 107 -17.62 16.56 -14.82
C TYR A 107 -16.52 17.57 -14.47
N PRO A 108 -16.04 17.65 -13.20
CA PRO A 108 -15.21 18.77 -12.74
C PRO A 108 -13.69 18.56 -12.91
N PHE A 109 -13.24 17.40 -13.40
CA PHE A 109 -11.80 17.11 -13.51
C PHE A 109 -11.30 17.24 -14.95
N GLY A 110 -10.16 17.86 -15.16
CA GLY A 110 -9.49 17.94 -16.46
C GLY A 110 -8.69 19.21 -16.65
N LYS A 111 -8.11 19.35 -17.83
CA LYS A 111 -7.37 20.55 -18.24
C LYS A 111 -8.30 21.77 -18.28
N GLY A 112 -7.93 22.83 -17.57
CA GLY A 112 -8.79 24.02 -17.43
C GLY A 112 -9.93 23.89 -16.42
N LEU A 113 -10.07 22.72 -15.76
CA LEU A 113 -10.97 22.45 -14.65
C LEU A 113 -10.17 22.18 -13.38
N PHE A 114 -10.58 21.19 -12.56
CA PHE A 114 -9.79 20.78 -11.40
C PHE A 114 -8.69 19.80 -11.80
N GLU A 115 -7.44 20.19 -11.62
CA GLU A 115 -6.26 19.35 -11.84
C GLU A 115 -5.69 18.86 -10.52
N ILE A 116 -5.52 17.53 -10.39
CA ILE A 116 -5.00 16.92 -9.18
C ILE A 116 -3.49 17.15 -9.09
N LYS A 117 -3.07 17.94 -8.10
CA LYS A 117 -1.65 18.21 -7.84
C LYS A 117 -0.90 16.95 -7.46
N THR A 118 0.34 16.86 -7.93
CA THR A 118 1.27 15.77 -7.58
C THR A 118 2.51 16.36 -6.93
N SER A 119 3.06 15.65 -5.96
CA SER A 119 4.36 16.01 -5.39
C SER A 119 5.41 14.98 -5.80
N ILE A 120 6.60 15.47 -6.14
CA ILE A 120 7.76 14.61 -6.39
C ILE A 120 8.40 14.32 -5.04
N GLY A 121 8.21 13.09 -4.53
CA GLY A 121 8.88 12.63 -3.32
C GLY A 121 10.38 12.44 -3.56
N ARG A 122 11.22 12.90 -2.63
CA ARG A 122 12.65 12.57 -2.66
C ARG A 122 12.82 11.09 -2.30
N LYS A 123 13.35 10.31 -3.22
CA LYS A 123 13.77 8.93 -2.97
C LYS A 123 15.07 8.96 -2.17
N LYS A 124 15.07 8.35 -0.99
CA LYS A 124 16.28 8.20 -0.16
C LYS A 124 16.78 6.76 -0.29
N GLY A 125 17.74 6.53 -1.17
CA GLY A 125 18.60 5.35 -1.15
C GLY A 125 19.75 5.57 -0.16
N LEU A 126 20.24 4.50 0.47
CA LEU A 126 21.41 4.51 1.32
C LEU A 126 22.69 4.33 0.49
N THR A 127 23.77 4.92 0.94
CA THR A 127 25.10 4.70 0.35
C THR A 127 25.64 3.32 0.78
N LYS A 128 26.61 2.78 0.03
CA LYS A 128 27.30 1.51 0.38
C LYS A 128 27.88 1.54 1.79
N LYS A 129 28.46 2.69 2.22
CA LYS A 129 28.99 2.87 3.57
C LYS A 129 27.90 2.76 4.64
N GLN A 130 26.74 3.38 4.41
CA GLN A 130 25.61 3.31 5.33
C GLN A 130 25.01 1.90 5.40
N LEU A 131 24.89 1.22 4.25
CA LEU A 131 24.46 -0.18 4.21
C LEU A 131 25.41 -1.06 5.01
N LYS A 132 26.73 -0.95 4.78
CA LYS A 132 27.73 -1.70 5.54
C LYS A 132 27.57 -1.48 7.04
N ALA A 133 27.41 -0.23 7.50
CA ALA A 133 27.21 0.08 8.91
C ALA A 133 25.95 -0.60 9.48
N ILE A 134 24.86 -0.69 8.73
CA ILE A 134 23.63 -1.40 9.13
C ILE A 134 23.89 -2.92 9.22
N PHE A 135 24.59 -3.49 8.26
CA PHE A 135 24.92 -4.93 8.26
C PHE A 135 25.82 -5.31 9.45
N ASP A 136 26.81 -4.48 9.75
CA ASP A 136 27.76 -4.71 10.83
C ASP A 136 27.18 -4.40 12.23
N TYR A 137 26.05 -3.66 12.30
CA TYR A 137 25.43 -3.25 13.55
C TYR A 137 24.94 -4.46 14.38
N LYS A 138 25.28 -4.47 15.64
CA LYS A 138 24.84 -5.48 16.62
C LYS A 138 24.20 -4.78 17.82
N SER A 139 23.08 -5.26 18.25
CA SER A 139 22.38 -4.82 19.47
C SER A 139 22.41 -5.94 20.52
N GLU A 140 22.48 -5.57 21.77
CA GLU A 140 22.26 -6.53 22.88
C GLU A 140 20.76 -6.98 22.90
N ASN A 141 19.88 -6.18 22.37
CA ASN A 141 18.46 -6.51 22.29
C ASN A 141 18.19 -7.40 21.07
N GLU A 142 17.89 -8.66 21.29
CA GLU A 142 17.60 -9.66 20.26
C GLU A 142 16.43 -9.26 19.35
N THR A 143 15.40 -8.61 19.91
CA THR A 143 14.29 -8.09 19.12
C THR A 143 14.75 -7.04 18.10
N THR A 144 15.72 -6.21 18.46
CA THR A 144 16.30 -5.23 17.53
C THR A 144 17.06 -5.92 16.42
N ASN A 145 17.89 -6.93 16.75
CA ASN A 145 18.60 -7.73 15.75
C ASN A 145 17.62 -8.44 14.81
N ARG A 146 16.54 -9.05 15.34
CA ARG A 146 15.51 -9.71 14.52
C ARG A 146 14.92 -8.78 13.47
N TYR A 147 14.49 -7.60 13.85
CA TYR A 147 13.86 -6.66 12.90
C TYR A 147 14.87 -5.98 11.98
N LYS A 148 16.13 -5.81 12.39
CA LYS A 148 17.23 -5.42 11.52
C LYS A 148 17.48 -6.52 10.46
N ASP A 149 17.57 -7.76 10.88
CA ASP A 149 17.84 -8.89 9.99
C ASP A 149 16.70 -9.05 8.95
N LEU A 150 15.43 -8.87 9.35
CA LEU A 150 14.30 -8.82 8.41
C LEU A 150 14.40 -7.63 7.43
N TRP A 151 14.89 -6.48 7.86
CA TRP A 151 15.14 -5.34 6.98
C TRP A 151 16.25 -5.65 5.97
N ILE A 152 17.34 -6.31 6.42
CA ILE A 152 18.42 -6.80 5.55
C ILE A 152 17.88 -7.79 4.54
N PHE A 153 17.04 -8.73 4.96
CA PHE A 153 16.39 -9.67 4.06
C PHE A 153 15.56 -8.95 2.99
N ILE A 154 14.78 -7.94 3.34
CA ILE A 154 14.03 -7.12 2.38
C ILE A 154 14.97 -6.50 1.34
N TYR A 155 16.12 -5.96 1.77
CA TYR A 155 17.10 -5.36 0.88
C TYR A 155 17.71 -6.40 -0.06
N LEU A 156 18.19 -7.52 0.46
CA LEU A 156 18.88 -8.57 -0.30
C LEU A 156 17.92 -9.33 -1.25
N CYS A 157 16.66 -9.50 -0.86
CA CYS A 157 15.64 -10.11 -1.70
C CYS A 157 15.06 -9.11 -2.72
N ASN A 158 15.93 -8.46 -3.49
CA ASN A 158 15.58 -7.50 -4.56
C ASN A 158 14.64 -6.39 -4.11
N GLY A 159 14.74 -5.97 -2.85
CA GLY A 159 13.83 -5.00 -2.26
C GLY A 159 12.38 -5.52 -2.21
N ILE A 160 12.15 -6.75 -1.82
CA ILE A 160 10.82 -7.39 -1.74
C ILE A 160 9.84 -6.55 -0.94
N ASN A 161 8.56 -6.56 -1.32
CA ASN A 161 7.54 -5.90 -0.51
C ASN A 161 7.30 -6.71 0.79
N PRO A 162 7.20 -6.07 1.97
CA PRO A 162 6.93 -6.80 3.21
C PRO A 162 5.70 -7.72 3.16
N THR A 163 4.66 -7.35 2.40
CA THR A 163 3.50 -8.23 2.21
C THR A 163 3.86 -9.51 1.46
N ASP A 164 4.69 -9.39 0.43
CA ASP A 164 5.14 -10.53 -0.36
C ASP A 164 6.13 -11.37 0.49
N MET A 165 7.08 -10.73 1.20
CA MET A 165 8.03 -11.40 2.09
C MET A 165 7.34 -12.28 3.16
N LEU A 166 6.28 -11.77 3.80
CA LEU A 166 5.58 -12.51 4.85
C LEU A 166 4.74 -13.68 4.32
N LYS A 167 4.53 -13.73 3.01
CA LYS A 167 3.80 -14.82 2.34
C LYS A 167 4.71 -15.81 1.63
N LEU A 168 6.02 -15.60 1.65
CA LEU A 168 6.97 -16.56 1.10
C LEU A 168 6.89 -17.88 1.85
N LYS A 169 6.80 -18.98 1.12
CA LYS A 169 6.88 -20.34 1.62
C LYS A 169 8.23 -20.96 1.28
N PHE A 170 8.58 -22.06 1.94
CA PHE A 170 9.77 -22.80 1.57
C PHE A 170 9.65 -23.44 0.18
N SER A 171 8.43 -23.70 -0.33
CA SER A 171 8.17 -24.11 -1.71
C SER A 171 8.52 -23.04 -2.75
N ASP A 172 8.65 -21.76 -2.35
CA ASP A 172 9.07 -20.70 -3.25
C ASP A 172 10.60 -20.63 -3.41
N ILE A 173 11.34 -21.50 -2.69
CA ILE A 173 12.79 -21.67 -2.84
C ILE A 173 13.05 -22.77 -3.85
N VAL A 174 13.58 -22.40 -5.02
CA VAL A 174 13.91 -23.32 -6.11
C VAL A 174 15.33 -23.04 -6.57
N ASP A 175 16.18 -24.07 -6.62
CA ASP A 175 17.57 -24.00 -7.11
C ASP A 175 18.42 -22.87 -6.47
N GLY A 176 18.22 -22.62 -5.17
CA GLY A 176 18.94 -21.57 -4.45
C GLY A 176 18.43 -20.15 -4.70
N GLU A 177 17.28 -20.01 -5.33
CA GLU A 177 16.61 -18.74 -5.56
C GLU A 177 15.24 -18.69 -4.88
N ILE A 178 14.83 -17.51 -4.42
CA ILE A 178 13.45 -17.23 -4.03
C ILE A 178 12.71 -16.76 -5.27
N CYS A 179 11.69 -17.53 -5.67
CA CYS A 179 10.85 -17.28 -6.83
C CYS A 179 9.45 -16.87 -6.40
N PHE A 180 9.01 -15.66 -6.75
CA PHE A 180 7.68 -15.20 -6.36
C PHE A 180 7.06 -14.25 -7.38
N VAL A 181 5.72 -14.20 -7.39
CA VAL A 181 4.95 -13.21 -8.15
C VAL A 181 4.49 -12.09 -7.23
N ARG A 182 4.68 -10.84 -7.65
CA ARG A 182 4.32 -9.68 -6.85
C ARG A 182 2.81 -9.54 -6.72
N GLN A 183 2.27 -9.71 -5.53
CA GLN A 183 0.84 -9.71 -5.24
C GLN A 183 0.12 -8.42 -5.70
N LYS A 184 0.77 -7.25 -5.55
CA LYS A 184 0.16 -5.96 -5.94
C LYS A 184 -0.17 -5.86 -7.43
N THR A 185 0.61 -6.49 -8.29
CA THR A 185 0.47 -6.42 -9.76
C THR A 185 -0.11 -7.69 -10.36
N GLU A 186 -0.28 -8.75 -9.58
CA GLU A 186 -0.79 -10.04 -10.02
C GLU A 186 -2.16 -9.94 -10.72
N ARG A 187 -3.05 -9.08 -10.20
CA ARG A 187 -4.41 -8.89 -10.73
C ARG A 187 -4.49 -7.94 -11.93
N THR A 188 -3.47 -7.11 -12.15
CA THR A 188 -3.51 -6.03 -13.15
C THR A 188 -2.63 -6.28 -14.36
N THR A 189 -1.71 -7.24 -14.28
CA THR A 189 -0.75 -7.54 -15.35
C THR A 189 -1.17 -8.80 -16.09
N LYS A 190 -1.39 -8.72 -17.40
CA LYS A 190 -1.71 -9.89 -18.24
C LYS A 190 -0.60 -10.95 -18.20
N ASN A 191 0.66 -10.52 -18.19
CA ASN A 191 1.83 -11.39 -18.07
C ASN A 191 2.37 -11.31 -16.65
N ARG A 192 2.13 -12.35 -15.86
CA ARG A 192 2.69 -12.49 -14.51
C ARG A 192 4.20 -12.70 -14.61
N LYS A 193 4.98 -11.67 -14.30
CA LYS A 193 6.44 -11.79 -14.28
C LYS A 193 6.86 -12.31 -12.91
N GLU A 194 7.47 -13.49 -12.90
CA GLU A 194 8.14 -14.03 -11.73
C GLU A 194 9.38 -13.18 -11.40
N ILE A 195 9.56 -12.90 -10.13
CA ILE A 195 10.76 -12.24 -9.61
C ILE A 195 11.60 -13.33 -8.97
N ARG A 196 12.87 -13.39 -9.32
CA ARG A 196 13.86 -14.32 -8.78
C ARG A 196 14.90 -13.55 -8.00
N ALA A 197 15.24 -14.03 -6.82
CA ALA A 197 16.26 -13.46 -5.96
C ALA A 197 17.17 -14.59 -5.47
N THR A 198 18.42 -14.60 -5.90
CA THR A 198 19.42 -15.58 -5.46
C THR A 198 19.64 -15.46 -3.96
N ILE A 199 19.58 -16.57 -3.23
CA ILE A 199 19.77 -16.62 -1.78
C ILE A 199 21.27 -16.43 -1.48
N SER A 200 21.61 -15.28 -0.91
CA SER A 200 22.95 -15.02 -0.42
C SER A 200 23.19 -15.72 0.94
N VAL A 201 24.45 -15.87 1.32
CA VAL A 201 24.83 -16.41 2.64
C VAL A 201 24.14 -15.63 3.77
N GLN A 202 24.05 -14.30 3.63
CA GLN A 202 23.39 -13.46 4.63
C GLN A 202 21.87 -13.70 4.67
N MET A 203 21.22 -13.90 3.53
CA MET A 203 19.79 -14.24 3.49
C MET A 203 19.54 -15.60 4.14
N GLN A 204 20.38 -16.59 3.84
CA GLN A 204 20.27 -17.91 4.45
C GLN A 204 20.43 -17.81 5.98
N ALA A 205 21.40 -17.07 6.48
CA ALA A 205 21.58 -16.86 7.92
C ALA A 205 20.35 -16.23 8.60
N VAL A 206 19.64 -15.32 7.89
CA VAL A 206 18.39 -14.74 8.42
C VAL A 206 17.27 -15.78 8.45
N ILE A 207 17.15 -16.61 7.40
CA ILE A 207 16.16 -17.69 7.33
C ILE A 207 16.43 -18.72 8.47
N ASP A 208 17.67 -19.16 8.63
CA ASP A 208 18.05 -20.16 9.65
C ASP A 208 17.78 -19.66 11.06
N LYS A 209 18.03 -18.38 11.31
CA LYS A 209 17.87 -17.78 12.64
C LYS A 209 16.44 -17.47 13.01
N TRP A 210 15.63 -16.98 12.05
CA TRP A 210 14.32 -16.40 12.33
C TRP A 210 13.16 -17.11 11.61
N GLY A 211 13.49 -18.07 10.74
CA GLY A 211 12.50 -18.80 9.95
C GLY A 211 11.83 -19.94 10.72
N ASN A 212 10.80 -20.48 10.10
CA ASN A 212 10.16 -21.72 10.50
C ASN A 212 11.01 -22.94 10.09
N LYS A 213 10.61 -24.14 10.54
CA LYS A 213 11.16 -25.39 10.02
C LYS A 213 10.98 -25.45 8.49
N PRO A 214 12.00 -25.88 7.72
CA PRO A 214 11.99 -25.86 6.26
C PRO A 214 11.12 -26.98 5.65
N LEU A 215 9.82 -26.93 5.91
CA LEU A 215 8.82 -27.78 5.27
C LEU A 215 8.19 -27.00 4.13
N SER A 216 7.97 -27.62 2.98
CA SER A 216 7.49 -27.01 1.74
C SER A 216 6.30 -26.04 1.94
N ASP A 217 5.29 -26.46 2.71
CA ASP A 217 4.08 -25.69 2.93
C ASP A 217 4.19 -24.61 3.99
N ASN A 218 5.28 -24.61 4.77
CA ASN A 218 5.48 -23.60 5.80
C ASN A 218 5.86 -22.26 5.17
N TYR A 219 5.34 -21.17 5.77
CA TYR A 219 5.88 -19.84 5.49
C TYR A 219 7.34 -19.77 5.97
N ILE A 220 8.19 -19.07 5.24
CA ILE A 220 9.60 -18.87 5.65
C ILE A 220 9.65 -18.21 7.02
N PHE A 221 8.88 -17.16 7.25
CA PHE A 221 8.86 -16.44 8.53
C PHE A 221 7.57 -16.71 9.33
N PRO A 222 7.65 -16.84 10.67
CA PRO A 222 6.55 -17.28 11.54
C PRO A 222 5.55 -16.16 11.86
N TYR A 223 5.03 -15.49 10.86
CA TYR A 223 4.03 -14.43 11.02
C TYR A 223 2.65 -14.80 10.50
N MET A 224 2.59 -15.62 9.45
CA MET A 224 1.36 -16.12 8.86
C MET A 224 1.16 -17.60 9.21
N LYS A 225 -0.11 -18.02 9.34
CA LYS A 225 -0.52 -19.41 9.62
C LYS A 225 -1.20 -20.06 8.43
N GLY A 226 -1.65 -19.27 7.45
CA GLY A 226 -2.32 -19.74 6.23
C GLY A 226 -3.84 -19.77 6.28
N ASN A 227 -4.44 -19.48 7.43
CA ASN A 227 -5.89 -19.40 7.61
C ASN A 227 -6.39 -17.97 7.85
N GLU A 228 -5.52 -16.97 7.69
CA GLU A 228 -5.89 -15.57 7.88
C GLU A 228 -6.82 -15.09 6.79
N THR A 229 -7.84 -14.32 7.20
CA THR A 229 -8.60 -13.47 6.29
C THR A 229 -7.69 -12.39 5.69
N ALA A 230 -8.08 -11.82 4.55
CA ALA A 230 -7.34 -10.73 3.92
C ALA A 230 -7.15 -9.50 4.86
N ILE A 231 -8.12 -9.27 5.76
CA ILE A 231 -8.05 -8.19 6.76
C ILE A 231 -6.99 -8.51 7.81
N GLU A 232 -6.98 -9.74 8.33
CA GLU A 232 -6.00 -10.19 9.33
C GLU A 232 -4.58 -10.21 8.74
N ALA A 233 -4.39 -10.76 7.56
CA ALA A 233 -3.11 -10.76 6.86
C ALA A 233 -2.58 -9.33 6.64
N LYS A 234 -3.47 -8.39 6.32
CA LYS A 234 -3.11 -6.97 6.21
C LYS A 234 -2.73 -6.35 7.55
N ALA A 235 -3.43 -6.71 8.63
CA ALA A 235 -3.13 -6.24 9.98
C ALA A 235 -1.77 -6.77 10.46
N ILE A 236 -1.48 -8.06 10.28
CA ILE A 236 -0.20 -8.70 10.59
C ILE A 236 0.94 -7.99 9.83
N THR A 237 0.78 -7.82 8.52
CA THR A 237 1.78 -7.12 7.70
C THR A 237 2.07 -5.71 8.23
N ARG A 238 1.02 -4.95 8.56
CA ARG A 238 1.15 -3.59 9.08
C ARG A 238 1.89 -3.57 10.42
N ASP A 239 1.61 -4.52 11.31
CA ASP A 239 2.28 -4.62 12.60
C ASP A 239 3.76 -4.95 12.44
N VAL A 240 4.11 -5.95 11.63
CA VAL A 240 5.52 -6.30 11.35
C VAL A 240 6.27 -5.12 10.74
N VAL A 241 5.70 -4.44 9.75
CA VAL A 241 6.31 -3.23 9.14
C VAL A 241 6.51 -2.13 10.18
N LYS A 242 5.53 -1.90 11.08
CA LYS A 242 5.65 -0.94 12.17
C LYS A 242 6.79 -1.28 13.12
N ARG A 243 6.97 -2.56 13.46
CA ARG A 243 8.06 -3.04 14.33
C ARG A 243 9.40 -2.90 13.64
N ILE A 244 9.53 -3.32 12.38
CA ILE A 244 10.77 -3.12 11.59
C ILE A 244 11.13 -1.63 11.59
N ASN A 245 10.20 -0.76 11.17
CA ASN A 245 10.46 0.66 11.05
C ASN A 245 10.83 1.31 12.40
N LYS A 246 10.21 0.88 13.51
CA LYS A 246 10.54 1.35 14.86
C LYS A 246 11.99 1.03 15.22
N ARG A 247 12.44 -0.21 14.98
CA ARG A 247 13.82 -0.63 15.32
C ARG A 247 14.84 -0.02 14.37
N MET A 248 14.53 0.03 13.07
CA MET A 248 15.41 0.65 12.08
C MET A 248 15.57 2.16 12.27
N LYS A 249 14.55 2.84 12.80
CA LYS A 249 14.67 4.26 13.19
C LYS A 249 15.70 4.43 14.31
N LEU A 250 15.66 3.62 15.36
CA LEU A 250 16.64 3.65 16.46
C LEU A 250 18.06 3.40 15.93
N ILE A 251 18.25 2.34 15.15
CA ILE A 251 19.53 2.02 14.52
C ILE A 251 20.02 3.20 13.65
N GLY A 252 19.14 3.80 12.89
CA GLY A 252 19.50 4.93 12.04
C GLY A 252 19.89 6.18 12.83
N GLU A 253 19.28 6.41 13.98
CA GLU A 253 19.65 7.47 14.92
C GLU A 253 21.03 7.21 15.54
N GLU A 254 21.29 6.00 16.04
CA GLU A 254 22.60 5.60 16.62
C GLU A 254 23.74 5.64 15.60
N LEU A 255 23.48 5.27 14.35
CA LEU A 255 24.47 5.31 13.26
C LEU A 255 24.60 6.68 12.58
N GLY A 256 23.85 7.70 12.99
CA GLY A 256 23.84 9.02 12.35
C GLY A 256 23.30 9.04 10.91
N ILE A 257 22.55 8.02 10.51
CA ILE A 257 21.98 7.88 9.15
C ILE A 257 20.62 8.61 9.06
N GLY A 258 19.92 8.72 10.19
CA GLY A 258 18.58 9.28 10.27
C GLY A 258 17.48 8.21 10.09
N ASN A 259 16.28 8.60 9.67
CA ASN A 259 15.13 7.71 9.64
C ASN A 259 15.25 6.65 8.55
N ILE A 260 15.39 5.38 8.95
CA ILE A 260 15.43 4.20 8.09
C ILE A 260 14.09 3.47 8.18
N THR A 261 13.55 3.05 7.03
CA THR A 261 12.27 2.32 6.92
C THR A 261 12.39 1.12 5.99
N THR A 262 11.40 0.24 5.95
CA THR A 262 11.31 -0.83 4.94
C THR A 262 11.31 -0.25 3.51
N TYR A 263 10.80 0.95 3.33
CA TYR A 263 10.81 1.63 2.03
C TYR A 263 12.22 2.07 1.64
N THR A 264 13.05 2.45 2.62
CA THR A 264 14.48 2.76 2.41
C THR A 264 15.25 1.54 1.89
N ALA A 265 14.98 0.32 2.43
CA ALA A 265 15.58 -0.92 1.92
C ALA A 265 15.31 -1.09 0.42
N ARG A 266 14.05 -0.95 0.02
CA ARG A 266 13.62 -1.09 -1.37
C ARG A 266 14.25 -0.06 -2.31
N HIS A 267 14.37 1.19 -1.87
CA HIS A 267 15.02 2.24 -2.65
C HIS A 267 16.51 2.03 -2.76
N SER A 268 17.16 1.59 -1.68
CA SER A 268 18.60 1.34 -1.68
C SER A 268 18.97 0.22 -2.66
N TYR A 269 18.19 -0.86 -2.70
CA TYR A 269 18.41 -1.92 -3.69
C TYR A 269 18.30 -1.41 -5.14
N ALA A 270 17.35 -0.51 -5.41
CA ALA A 270 17.14 -0.01 -6.77
C ALA A 270 18.17 1.06 -7.20
N THR A 271 19.02 1.54 -6.28
CA THR A 271 19.95 2.67 -6.54
C THR A 271 21.42 2.32 -6.33
N VAL A 272 21.74 1.18 -5.74
CA VAL A 272 23.10 0.67 -5.50
C VAL A 272 23.42 -0.47 -6.44
#